data_71ae482f23931dc5bb34f32f1ca48828
#
_entry.id   71ae482f23931dc5bb34f32f1ca48828
#
_cell.length_a   1.000
_cell.length_b   1.000
_cell.length_c   1.000
_cell.angle_alpha   90.00
_cell.angle_beta   90.00
_cell.angle_gamma   90.00
#
_symmetry.space_group_name_H-M   'P 1'
#
loop_
_entity.id
_entity.type
_entity.pdbx_description
1 polymer ?
#
loop_
_entity_poly.entity_id
_entity_poly.type
_entity_poly.pdbx_seq_one_letter_code
_entity_poly.pdbx_strand_id
1 'polypeptide(L)'
;MKRILIVKVTSLGDVVQTLPVVADLHRAFPGVTVDWAVDESCAEVVRWHPGVSAVLCAPLRRFKKLRNAGDLKAISASIGALRAHRYDAVIDLHGVYKSAIISSLARGARRFGYQTQDLGETGARFAYSHRFGPRPDCDAWHGMRVSAGEALGYVPEGPAMHGIVAPQDANLPAAVTDGGPFMLLFHATSNPDKKWPAEHWAAFATEMMARGVRVLLPWGSAAEHDDARDIAARAPGAIVLPAMTVRELGAALGRAALVVGVDTGFVHMAHALQRPTVMIFVATSRHHCGIGGAPHALSIGEPGAMPTVDEALGAIDAVCPTYGTLRARLSA
;
A
#
# COMPACT_ATOMS: atom_id res chain seq x y z
N MET A 1 -17.71 -14.12 -16.66
CA MET A 1 -18.00 -12.69 -16.41
C MET A 1 -17.20 -11.85 -17.40
N LYS A 2 -17.78 -10.73 -17.89
CA LYS A 2 -17.12 -9.86 -18.89
C LYS A 2 -16.53 -8.60 -18.27
N ARG A 3 -17.18 -8.03 -17.25
CA ARG A 3 -16.71 -6.82 -16.60
C ARG A 3 -17.00 -6.81 -15.10
N ILE A 4 -15.99 -6.54 -14.29
CA ILE A 4 -16.06 -6.52 -12.82
C ILE A 4 -15.57 -5.16 -12.32
N LEU A 5 -16.26 -4.62 -11.32
CA LEU A 5 -15.81 -3.44 -10.58
C LEU A 5 -15.33 -3.84 -9.20
N ILE A 6 -14.07 -3.59 -8.90
CA ILE A 6 -13.53 -3.63 -7.53
C ILE A 6 -13.80 -2.29 -6.86
N VAL A 7 -14.29 -2.31 -5.63
CA VAL A 7 -14.45 -1.13 -4.78
C VAL A 7 -13.57 -1.29 -3.55
N LYS A 8 -12.43 -0.61 -3.54
CA LYS A 8 -11.54 -0.48 -2.38
C LYS A 8 -11.00 0.95 -2.39
N VAL A 9 -11.44 1.75 -1.46
CA VAL A 9 -11.41 3.21 -1.57
C VAL A 9 -10.17 3.82 -0.93
N THR A 10 -9.88 3.46 0.31
CA THR A 10 -8.77 3.89 1.18
C THR A 10 -8.44 2.75 2.15
N SER A 11 -7.35 2.76 2.92
CA SER A 11 -6.18 3.61 2.83
C SER A 11 -5.23 3.16 1.72
N LEU A 12 -4.07 3.82 1.55
CA LEU A 12 -3.09 3.43 0.54
C LEU A 12 -2.60 1.98 0.75
N GLY A 13 -2.31 1.60 1.99
CA GLY A 13 -1.91 0.23 2.33
C GLY A 13 -2.99 -0.80 1.98
N ASP A 14 -4.24 -0.52 2.34
CA ASP A 14 -5.39 -1.38 2.03
C ASP A 14 -5.61 -1.56 0.51
N VAL A 15 -5.42 -0.48 -0.26
CA VAL A 15 -5.51 -0.53 -1.72
C VAL A 15 -4.42 -1.42 -2.29
N VAL A 16 -3.17 -1.26 -1.82
CA VAL A 16 -2.03 -2.09 -2.25
C VAL A 16 -2.25 -3.56 -1.89
N GLN A 17 -2.72 -3.85 -0.68
CA GLN A 17 -3.01 -5.21 -0.22
C GLN A 17 -4.13 -5.89 -1.04
N THR A 18 -4.97 -5.12 -1.72
CA THR A 18 -6.06 -5.65 -2.56
C THR A 18 -5.64 -5.90 -4.01
N LEU A 19 -4.50 -5.36 -4.46
CA LEU A 19 -4.03 -5.52 -5.85
C LEU A 19 -3.94 -6.97 -6.34
N PRO A 20 -3.52 -7.97 -5.52
CA PRO A 20 -3.44 -9.35 -5.98
C PRO A 20 -4.76 -9.94 -6.48
N VAL A 21 -5.90 -9.39 -6.04
CA VAL A 21 -7.24 -9.80 -6.53
C VAL A 21 -7.37 -9.61 -8.04
N VAL A 22 -6.71 -8.61 -8.63
CA VAL A 22 -6.76 -8.35 -10.07
C VAL A 22 -6.17 -9.52 -10.86
N ALA A 23 -5.01 -10.03 -10.42
CA ALA A 23 -4.38 -11.19 -11.06
C ALA A 23 -5.24 -12.45 -10.93
N ASP A 24 -5.86 -12.66 -9.76
CA ASP A 24 -6.78 -13.79 -9.56
C ASP A 24 -8.01 -13.68 -10.46
N LEU A 25 -8.59 -12.50 -10.62
CA LEU A 25 -9.74 -12.28 -11.51
C LEU A 25 -9.41 -12.58 -12.98
N HIS A 26 -8.25 -12.14 -13.47
CA HIS A 26 -7.81 -12.45 -14.83
C HIS A 26 -7.55 -13.94 -15.06
N ARG A 27 -7.07 -14.64 -14.02
CA ARG A 27 -6.88 -16.10 -14.05
C ARG A 27 -8.22 -16.84 -14.05
N ALA A 28 -9.12 -16.46 -13.15
CA ALA A 28 -10.41 -17.13 -12.96
C ALA A 28 -11.39 -16.84 -14.12
N PHE A 29 -11.30 -15.67 -14.74
CA PHE A 29 -12.21 -15.21 -15.80
C PHE A 29 -11.40 -14.69 -17.00
N PRO A 30 -10.87 -15.56 -17.87
CA PRO A 30 -10.09 -15.11 -19.03
C PRO A 30 -10.86 -14.11 -19.89
N GLY A 31 -10.19 -12.99 -20.23
CA GLY A 31 -10.77 -11.90 -20.99
C GLY A 31 -11.68 -10.94 -20.19
N VAL A 32 -11.73 -11.07 -18.86
CA VAL A 32 -12.47 -10.12 -18.00
C VAL A 32 -11.86 -8.73 -18.07
N THR A 33 -12.71 -7.70 -18.10
CA THR A 33 -12.34 -6.32 -17.90
C THR A 33 -12.49 -5.98 -16.41
N VAL A 34 -11.43 -5.52 -15.77
CA VAL A 34 -11.44 -5.12 -14.35
C VAL A 34 -11.33 -3.62 -14.26
N ASP A 35 -12.33 -2.97 -13.68
CA ASP A 35 -12.30 -1.56 -13.29
C ASP A 35 -12.17 -1.45 -11.78
N TRP A 36 -11.67 -0.32 -11.31
CA TRP A 36 -11.44 -0.10 -9.88
C TRP A 36 -11.95 1.26 -9.43
N ALA A 37 -12.82 1.30 -8.44
CA ALA A 37 -13.27 2.52 -7.79
C ALA A 37 -12.45 2.78 -6.52
N VAL A 38 -11.81 3.97 -6.46
CA VAL A 38 -10.83 4.33 -5.44
C VAL A 38 -10.92 5.83 -5.11
N ASP A 39 -10.46 6.25 -3.92
CA ASP A 39 -10.29 7.66 -3.60
C ASP A 39 -9.20 8.30 -4.48
N GLU A 40 -9.37 9.56 -4.80
CA GLU A 40 -8.43 10.34 -5.62
C GLU A 40 -6.98 10.26 -5.08
N SER A 41 -6.82 10.21 -3.75
CA SER A 41 -5.49 10.14 -3.10
C SER A 41 -4.76 8.81 -3.29
N CYS A 42 -5.45 7.72 -3.63
CA CYS A 42 -4.89 6.40 -3.85
C CYS A 42 -4.93 5.97 -5.32
N ALA A 43 -5.56 6.77 -6.18
CA ALA A 43 -5.83 6.41 -7.57
C ALA A 43 -4.56 6.18 -8.40
N GLU A 44 -3.49 6.93 -8.10
CA GLU A 44 -2.22 6.85 -8.82
C GLU A 44 -1.63 5.44 -8.77
N VAL A 45 -1.63 4.80 -7.61
CA VAL A 45 -1.07 3.45 -7.44
C VAL A 45 -1.87 2.40 -8.22
N VAL A 46 -3.19 2.52 -8.25
CA VAL A 46 -4.05 1.60 -9.02
C VAL A 46 -3.80 1.72 -10.53
N ARG A 47 -3.46 2.91 -11.03
CA ARG A 47 -3.10 3.14 -12.45
C ARG A 47 -1.80 2.44 -12.87
N TRP A 48 -0.94 2.07 -11.92
CA TRP A 48 0.29 1.33 -12.22
C TRP A 48 0.05 -0.17 -12.47
N HIS A 49 -1.17 -0.65 -12.25
CA HIS A 49 -1.52 -2.05 -12.47
C HIS A 49 -2.06 -2.25 -13.90
N PRO A 50 -1.31 -2.90 -14.82
CA PRO A 50 -1.71 -3.05 -16.21
C PRO A 50 -2.98 -3.88 -16.42
N GLY A 51 -3.36 -4.70 -15.45
CA GLY A 51 -4.60 -5.47 -15.47
C GLY A 51 -5.85 -4.69 -15.07
N VAL A 52 -5.74 -3.41 -14.66
CA VAL A 52 -6.88 -2.54 -14.38
C VAL A 52 -7.16 -1.69 -15.60
N SER A 53 -8.36 -1.83 -16.17
CA SER A 53 -8.76 -1.13 -17.41
C SER A 53 -9.13 0.32 -17.17
N ALA A 54 -9.88 0.61 -16.10
CA ALA A 54 -10.28 1.96 -15.74
C ALA A 54 -10.20 2.19 -14.23
N VAL A 55 -9.60 3.30 -13.84
CA VAL A 55 -9.54 3.78 -12.46
C VAL A 55 -10.57 4.88 -12.28
N LEU A 56 -11.61 4.59 -11.52
CA LEU A 56 -12.75 5.46 -11.27
C LEU A 56 -12.50 6.21 -9.95
N CYS A 57 -12.07 7.47 -10.07
CA CYS A 57 -11.75 8.29 -8.91
C CYS A 57 -13.03 8.80 -8.23
N ALA A 58 -13.17 8.51 -6.95
CA ALA A 58 -14.22 9.08 -6.11
C ALA A 58 -13.66 10.30 -5.36
N PRO A 59 -14.15 11.52 -5.62
CA PRO A 59 -13.67 12.75 -5.00
C PRO A 59 -14.26 12.93 -3.58
N LEU A 60 -13.97 11.98 -2.68
CA LEU A 60 -14.60 11.90 -1.35
C LEU A 60 -14.33 13.10 -0.45
N ARG A 61 -13.15 13.71 -0.60
CA ARG A 61 -12.81 14.93 0.15
C ARG A 61 -13.67 16.12 -0.27
N ARG A 62 -13.98 16.25 -1.58
CA ARG A 62 -14.86 17.28 -2.12
C ARG A 62 -16.30 17.05 -1.69
N PHE A 63 -16.72 15.80 -1.59
CA PHE A 63 -18.05 15.44 -1.07
C PHE A 63 -18.27 15.91 0.38
N LYS A 64 -17.25 15.82 1.22
CA LYS A 64 -17.32 16.28 2.63
C LYS A 64 -17.28 17.79 2.78
N LYS A 65 -16.73 18.52 1.81
CA LYS A 65 -16.52 19.98 1.86
C LYS A 65 -16.85 20.60 0.49
N LEU A 66 -18.11 20.52 0.09
CA LEU A 66 -18.62 21.26 -1.08
C LEU A 66 -18.34 22.75 -0.89
N ARG A 67 -17.46 23.31 -1.70
CA ARG A 67 -17.02 24.70 -1.62
C ARG A 67 -17.51 25.54 -2.80
N ASN A 68 -17.71 24.91 -3.97
CA ASN A 68 -18.01 25.62 -5.21
C ASN A 68 -18.68 24.71 -6.26
N ALA A 69 -19.13 25.31 -7.36
CA ALA A 69 -19.75 24.61 -8.50
C ALA A 69 -18.80 23.58 -9.17
N GLY A 70 -17.48 23.81 -9.09
CA GLY A 70 -16.48 22.87 -9.60
C GLY A 70 -16.47 21.52 -8.86
N ASP A 71 -16.74 21.55 -7.55
CA ASP A 71 -16.84 20.31 -6.76
C ASP A 71 -18.09 19.50 -7.17
N LEU A 72 -19.23 20.16 -7.43
CA LEU A 72 -20.44 19.52 -7.95
C LEU A 72 -20.20 18.89 -9.32
N LYS A 73 -19.50 19.61 -10.21
CA LYS A 73 -19.14 19.10 -11.55
C LYS A 73 -18.24 17.87 -11.45
N ALA A 74 -17.23 17.88 -10.57
CA ALA A 74 -16.34 16.76 -10.36
C ALA A 74 -17.08 15.52 -9.81
N ILE A 75 -18.00 15.73 -8.86
CA ILE A 75 -18.85 14.65 -8.31
C ILE A 75 -19.75 14.07 -9.40
N SER A 76 -20.44 14.93 -10.17
CA SER A 76 -21.30 14.51 -11.27
C SER A 76 -20.53 13.72 -12.33
N ALA A 77 -19.34 14.19 -12.70
CA ALA A 77 -18.46 13.49 -13.63
C ALA A 77 -18.02 12.11 -13.10
N SER A 78 -17.67 12.01 -11.81
CA SER A 78 -17.32 10.74 -11.17
C SER A 78 -18.50 9.76 -11.16
N ILE A 79 -19.71 10.21 -10.85
CA ILE A 79 -20.92 9.37 -10.92
C ILE A 79 -21.20 8.96 -12.37
N GLY A 80 -21.03 9.86 -13.33
CA GLY A 80 -21.17 9.58 -14.76
C GLY A 80 -20.21 8.46 -15.21
N ALA A 81 -18.93 8.58 -14.85
CA ALA A 81 -17.92 7.59 -15.15
C ALA A 81 -18.25 6.21 -14.52
N LEU A 82 -18.66 6.20 -13.25
CA LEU A 82 -19.07 4.98 -12.53
C LEU A 82 -20.27 4.29 -13.21
N ARG A 83 -21.14 5.05 -13.82
CA ARG A 83 -22.35 4.56 -14.50
C ARG A 83 -22.19 4.36 -16.02
N ALA A 84 -21.02 4.66 -16.58
CA ALA A 84 -20.76 4.53 -18.02
C ALA A 84 -20.85 3.07 -18.51
N HIS A 85 -20.52 2.14 -17.65
CA HIS A 85 -20.54 0.72 -17.97
C HIS A 85 -21.56 -0.05 -17.11
N ARG A 86 -21.95 -1.25 -17.60
CA ARG A 86 -22.67 -2.25 -16.81
C ARG A 86 -21.67 -3.31 -16.34
N TYR A 87 -21.74 -3.66 -15.06
CA TYR A 87 -20.88 -4.67 -14.42
C TYR A 87 -21.67 -5.94 -14.18
N ASP A 88 -21.09 -7.10 -14.50
CA ASP A 88 -21.64 -8.39 -14.12
C ASP A 88 -21.56 -8.57 -12.59
N ALA A 89 -20.50 -8.03 -12.00
CA ALA A 89 -20.29 -8.00 -10.55
C ALA A 89 -19.65 -6.68 -10.12
N VAL A 90 -20.13 -6.14 -9.01
CA VAL A 90 -19.47 -5.09 -8.21
C VAL A 90 -19.07 -5.73 -6.90
N ILE A 91 -17.79 -5.74 -6.56
CA ILE A 91 -17.28 -6.32 -5.32
C ILE A 91 -16.69 -5.25 -4.42
N ASP A 92 -17.29 -5.06 -3.25
CA ASP A 92 -16.82 -4.13 -2.22
C ASP A 92 -15.97 -4.87 -1.19
N LEU A 93 -14.66 -4.68 -1.30
CA LEU A 93 -13.65 -5.23 -0.40
C LEU A 93 -13.26 -4.25 0.72
N HIS A 94 -14.03 -3.17 0.90
CA HIS A 94 -13.82 -2.19 1.95
C HIS A 94 -14.83 -2.34 3.10
N GLY A 95 -16.13 -2.28 2.79
CA GLY A 95 -17.19 -2.53 3.76
C GLY A 95 -17.53 -1.35 4.67
N VAL A 96 -17.45 -0.11 4.17
CA VAL A 96 -17.81 1.12 4.88
C VAL A 96 -18.80 1.97 4.07
N TYR A 97 -19.47 2.96 4.69
CA TYR A 97 -20.47 3.78 3.99
C TYR A 97 -19.98 4.37 2.66
N LYS A 98 -18.74 4.85 2.61
CA LYS A 98 -18.17 5.45 1.40
C LYS A 98 -18.15 4.46 0.23
N SER A 99 -17.68 3.26 0.47
CA SER A 99 -17.59 2.21 -0.55
C SER A 99 -18.97 1.66 -0.90
N ALA A 100 -19.86 1.52 0.09
CA ALA A 100 -21.23 1.09 -0.11
C ALA A 100 -22.02 2.04 -1.02
N ILE A 101 -21.88 3.36 -0.84
CA ILE A 101 -22.49 4.37 -1.72
C ILE A 101 -21.98 4.22 -3.16
N ILE A 102 -20.67 4.07 -3.35
CA ILE A 102 -20.08 3.85 -4.67
C ILE A 102 -20.64 2.57 -5.30
N SER A 103 -20.68 1.47 -4.54
CA SER A 103 -21.22 0.18 -4.97
C SER A 103 -22.71 0.28 -5.37
N SER A 104 -23.51 1.05 -4.64
CA SER A 104 -24.93 1.25 -4.93
C SER A 104 -25.18 2.11 -6.16
N LEU A 105 -24.31 3.09 -6.44
CA LEU A 105 -24.39 3.96 -7.62
C LEU A 105 -23.93 3.28 -8.90
N ALA A 106 -23.07 2.27 -8.82
CA ALA A 106 -22.61 1.50 -9.97
C ALA A 106 -23.75 0.69 -10.59
N ARG A 107 -23.73 0.54 -11.91
CA ARG A 107 -24.71 -0.26 -12.66
C ARG A 107 -24.32 -1.74 -12.64
N GLY A 108 -24.37 -2.36 -11.44
CA GLY A 108 -24.01 -3.77 -11.23
C GLY A 108 -25.24 -4.69 -11.23
N ALA A 109 -25.15 -5.83 -11.91
CA ALA A 109 -26.15 -6.87 -11.87
C ALA A 109 -26.18 -7.55 -10.49
N ARG A 110 -25.00 -7.80 -9.93
CA ARG A 110 -24.78 -8.33 -8.58
C ARG A 110 -23.83 -7.44 -7.82
N ARG A 111 -24.16 -7.12 -6.58
CA ARG A 111 -23.33 -6.32 -5.67
C ARG A 111 -22.96 -7.15 -4.46
N PHE A 112 -21.67 -7.43 -4.33
CA PHE A 112 -21.09 -8.27 -3.29
C PHE A 112 -20.45 -7.38 -2.23
N GLY A 113 -20.66 -7.72 -0.96
CA GLY A 113 -20.00 -7.11 0.19
C GLY A 113 -19.92 -8.07 1.34
N TYR A 114 -19.19 -7.72 2.38
CA TYR A 114 -19.05 -8.55 3.58
C TYR A 114 -20.36 -8.78 4.32
N GLN A 115 -20.43 -9.87 5.07
CA GLN A 115 -21.48 -10.10 6.08
C GLN A 115 -21.49 -8.95 7.08
N THR A 116 -22.64 -8.75 7.76
CA THR A 116 -22.86 -7.57 8.61
C THR A 116 -21.84 -7.44 9.74
N GLN A 117 -21.43 -8.56 10.35
CA GLN A 117 -20.43 -8.59 11.42
C GLN A 117 -19.00 -8.23 10.94
N ASP A 118 -18.72 -8.40 9.66
CA ASP A 118 -17.41 -8.15 9.06
C ASP A 118 -17.28 -6.76 8.42
N LEU A 119 -18.37 -5.97 8.42
CA LEU A 119 -18.34 -4.61 7.92
C LEU A 119 -17.64 -3.68 8.91
N GLY A 120 -16.79 -2.81 8.41
CA GLY A 120 -16.24 -1.70 9.20
C GLY A 120 -17.32 -0.73 9.68
N GLU A 121 -18.40 -0.58 8.90
CA GLU A 121 -19.59 0.19 9.26
C GLU A 121 -20.84 -0.63 8.89
N THR A 122 -21.55 -1.16 9.89
CA THR A 122 -22.66 -2.13 9.72
C THR A 122 -23.79 -1.64 8.82
N GLY A 123 -24.03 -0.33 8.79
CA GLY A 123 -25.02 0.28 7.91
C GLY A 123 -24.70 0.17 6.41
N ALA A 124 -23.45 -0.11 6.03
CA ALA A 124 -23.04 -0.30 4.63
C ALA A 124 -23.76 -1.45 3.93
N ARG A 125 -24.34 -2.37 4.71
CA ARG A 125 -25.11 -3.53 4.23
C ARG A 125 -26.20 -3.20 3.20
N PHE A 126 -26.73 -1.98 3.17
CA PHE A 126 -27.82 -1.58 2.26
C PHE A 126 -27.43 -1.70 0.78
N ALA A 127 -26.13 -1.63 0.46
CA ALA A 127 -25.63 -1.60 -0.90
C ALA A 127 -25.53 -2.99 -1.56
N TYR A 128 -25.57 -4.07 -0.77
CA TYR A 128 -25.20 -5.41 -1.24
C TYR A 128 -26.42 -6.31 -1.45
N SER A 129 -26.49 -6.92 -2.64
CA SER A 129 -27.47 -7.96 -2.97
C SER A 129 -26.97 -9.36 -2.59
N HIS A 130 -25.65 -9.54 -2.46
CA HIS A 130 -24.99 -10.78 -2.07
C HIS A 130 -23.95 -10.47 -1.01
N ARG A 131 -23.75 -11.39 -0.07
CA ARG A 131 -22.80 -11.23 1.02
C ARG A 131 -21.88 -12.42 1.12
N PHE A 132 -20.65 -12.18 1.48
CA PHE A 132 -19.60 -13.17 1.68
C PHE A 132 -18.92 -12.96 3.04
N GLY A 133 -18.20 -13.94 3.51
CA GLY A 133 -17.52 -13.94 4.80
C GLY A 133 -17.81 -15.22 5.58
N PRO A 134 -17.21 -15.42 6.75
CA PRO A 134 -16.51 -14.40 7.54
C PRO A 134 -15.20 -13.93 6.90
N ARG A 135 -14.68 -12.76 7.36
CA ARG A 135 -13.34 -12.34 6.95
C ARG A 135 -12.32 -13.39 7.39
N PRO A 136 -11.43 -13.84 6.47
CA PRO A 136 -10.39 -14.77 6.86
C PRO A 136 -9.48 -14.20 7.94
N ASP A 137 -9.13 -15.00 8.95
CA ASP A 137 -8.14 -14.66 9.98
C ASP A 137 -6.73 -14.96 9.47
N CYS A 138 -6.22 -14.08 8.64
CA CYS A 138 -4.90 -14.16 8.02
C CYS A 138 -4.42 -12.76 7.63
N ASP A 139 -3.25 -12.68 6.99
CA ASP A 139 -2.79 -11.42 6.42
C ASP A 139 -3.82 -10.82 5.43
N ALA A 140 -3.89 -9.49 5.40
CA ALA A 140 -4.96 -8.78 4.70
C ALA A 140 -4.96 -9.03 3.18
N TRP A 141 -3.78 -9.14 2.55
CA TRP A 141 -3.69 -9.35 1.10
C TRP A 141 -4.12 -10.77 0.70
N HIS A 142 -3.84 -11.80 1.51
CA HIS A 142 -4.39 -13.14 1.31
C HIS A 142 -5.90 -13.16 1.58
N GLY A 143 -6.32 -12.54 2.69
CA GLY A 143 -7.73 -12.43 3.05
C GLY A 143 -8.59 -11.73 1.99
N MET A 144 -8.07 -10.69 1.32
CA MET A 144 -8.78 -10.05 0.19
C MET A 144 -8.96 -11.00 -0.99
N ARG A 145 -7.95 -11.82 -1.31
CA ARG A 145 -8.02 -12.83 -2.37
C ARG A 145 -9.08 -13.90 -2.07
N VAL A 146 -9.06 -14.43 -0.86
CA VAL A 146 -10.03 -15.45 -0.40
C VAL A 146 -11.45 -14.86 -0.42
N SER A 147 -11.65 -13.66 0.11
CA SER A 147 -12.96 -12.98 0.12
C SER A 147 -13.49 -12.74 -1.30
N ALA A 148 -12.62 -12.32 -2.22
CA ALA A 148 -13.02 -12.14 -3.62
C ALA A 148 -13.35 -13.48 -4.30
N GLY A 149 -12.60 -14.53 -3.99
CA GLY A 149 -12.84 -15.89 -4.46
C GLY A 149 -14.19 -16.43 -4.01
N GLU A 150 -14.50 -16.30 -2.72
CA GLU A 150 -15.80 -16.68 -2.16
C GLU A 150 -16.95 -15.93 -2.84
N ALA A 151 -16.82 -14.60 -2.96
CA ALA A 151 -17.84 -13.77 -3.59
C ALA A 151 -18.15 -14.17 -5.05
N LEU A 152 -17.13 -14.54 -5.81
CA LEU A 152 -17.22 -14.73 -7.25
C LEU A 152 -17.14 -16.18 -7.70
N GLY A 153 -16.93 -17.13 -6.78
CA GLY A 153 -16.94 -18.56 -7.03
C GLY A 153 -15.63 -19.08 -7.64
N TYR A 154 -14.47 -18.61 -7.18
CA TYR A 154 -13.16 -19.17 -7.52
C TYR A 154 -12.29 -19.36 -6.28
N VAL A 155 -11.28 -20.19 -6.39
CA VAL A 155 -10.25 -20.37 -5.35
C VAL A 155 -8.98 -19.66 -5.81
N PRO A 156 -8.40 -18.75 -4.99
CA PRO A 156 -7.14 -18.12 -5.34
C PRO A 156 -6.00 -19.14 -5.29
N GLU A 157 -5.18 -19.18 -6.34
CA GLU A 157 -4.08 -20.13 -6.47
C GLU A 157 -2.73 -19.41 -6.52
N GLY A 158 -1.70 -20.08 -6.04
CA GLY A 158 -0.31 -19.60 -6.07
C GLY A 158 -0.04 -18.37 -5.21
N PRO A 159 1.17 -17.79 -5.28
CA PRO A 159 1.55 -16.62 -4.51
C PRO A 159 0.75 -15.37 -4.91
N ALA A 160 0.65 -14.42 -3.99
CA ALA A 160 0.01 -13.14 -4.26
C ALA A 160 0.84 -12.32 -5.27
N MET A 161 0.21 -11.96 -6.39
CA MET A 161 0.84 -11.16 -7.45
C MET A 161 0.23 -9.76 -7.43
N HIS A 162 0.95 -8.78 -6.88
CA HIS A 162 0.47 -7.39 -6.82
C HIS A 162 0.39 -6.73 -8.20
N GLY A 163 1.25 -7.12 -9.13
CA GLY A 163 1.15 -6.77 -10.55
C GLY A 163 1.43 -5.31 -10.91
N ILE A 164 1.78 -4.45 -9.95
CA ILE A 164 2.09 -3.03 -10.24
C ILE A 164 3.48 -2.88 -10.86
N VAL A 165 3.61 -1.87 -11.73
CA VAL A 165 4.86 -1.47 -12.36
C VAL A 165 5.21 -0.06 -11.91
N ALA A 166 6.42 0.11 -11.36
CA ALA A 166 6.88 1.42 -10.92
C ALA A 166 6.93 2.42 -12.10
N PRO A 167 6.49 3.68 -11.90
CA PRO A 167 6.61 4.72 -12.92
C PRO A 167 8.06 4.92 -13.36
N GLN A 168 8.31 5.06 -14.66
CA GLN A 168 9.65 5.30 -15.19
C GLN A 168 9.88 6.76 -15.61
N ASP A 169 8.81 7.52 -15.80
CA ASP A 169 8.77 8.87 -16.36
C ASP A 169 8.60 9.97 -15.29
N ALA A 170 8.97 9.69 -14.05
CA ALA A 170 8.93 10.69 -12.98
C ALA A 170 10.22 11.52 -12.93
N ASN A 171 10.05 12.82 -12.64
CA ASN A 171 11.18 13.71 -12.39
C ASN A 171 11.69 13.48 -10.96
N LEU A 172 12.82 12.81 -10.81
CA LEU A 172 13.38 12.44 -9.52
C LEU A 172 14.47 13.42 -9.08
N PRO A 173 14.57 13.70 -7.75
CA PRO A 173 15.65 14.53 -7.23
C PRO A 173 17.01 13.85 -7.41
N ALA A 174 18.08 14.66 -7.53
CA ALA A 174 19.46 14.21 -7.68
C ALA A 174 19.87 13.18 -6.60
N ALA A 175 19.37 13.33 -5.38
CA ALA A 175 19.61 12.36 -4.31
C ALA A 175 19.12 10.93 -4.64
N VAL A 176 18.16 10.77 -5.55
CA VAL A 176 17.66 9.47 -6.01
C VAL A 176 18.39 9.00 -7.27
N THR A 177 18.72 9.94 -8.18
CA THR A 177 19.31 9.61 -9.49
C THR A 177 20.81 9.46 -9.44
N ASP A 178 21.48 10.24 -8.58
CA ASP A 178 22.93 10.35 -8.53
C ASP A 178 23.52 9.53 -7.39
N GLY A 179 24.67 8.94 -7.64
CA GLY A 179 25.41 8.16 -6.66
C GLY A 179 25.06 6.67 -6.64
N GLY A 180 25.55 5.97 -5.62
CA GLY A 180 25.43 4.52 -5.45
C GLY A 180 24.07 4.06 -4.94
N PRO A 181 23.97 2.82 -4.48
CA PRO A 181 22.72 2.24 -3.96
C PRO A 181 22.17 3.06 -2.79
N PHE A 182 20.84 3.14 -2.71
CA PHE A 182 20.14 3.85 -1.64
C PHE A 182 19.00 3.03 -1.05
N MET A 183 18.69 3.34 0.19
CA MET A 183 17.48 2.89 0.85
C MET A 183 16.51 4.06 1.05
N LEU A 184 15.22 3.75 1.02
CA LEU A 184 14.17 4.65 1.48
C LEU A 184 13.74 4.25 2.90
N LEU A 185 13.75 5.23 3.80
CA LEU A 185 13.44 5.03 5.21
C LEU A 185 12.13 5.76 5.55
N PHE A 186 11.03 5.00 5.68
CA PHE A 186 9.70 5.54 6.00
C PHE A 186 9.49 5.55 7.52
N HIS A 187 9.94 6.61 8.16
CA HIS A 187 9.92 6.81 9.61
C HIS A 187 8.54 7.21 10.16
N ALA A 188 7.65 7.72 9.30
CA ALA A 188 6.40 8.35 9.68
C ALA A 188 5.17 7.47 9.43
N THR A 189 4.19 7.62 10.30
CA THR A 189 2.87 7.00 10.22
C THR A 189 1.80 7.95 10.76
N SER A 190 0.55 7.72 10.39
CA SER A 190 -0.59 8.55 10.83
C SER A 190 -0.90 8.46 12.32
N ASN A 191 -0.46 7.41 13.00
CA ASN A 191 -0.64 7.23 14.45
C ASN A 191 0.70 7.36 15.18
N PRO A 192 0.86 8.33 16.10
CA PRO A 192 2.10 8.51 16.87
C PRO A 192 2.56 7.26 17.61
N ASP A 193 1.63 6.44 18.12
CA ASP A 193 1.96 5.22 18.88
C ASP A 193 2.66 4.15 18.03
N LYS A 194 2.56 4.25 16.71
CA LYS A 194 3.24 3.34 15.77
C LYS A 194 4.65 3.80 15.39
N LYS A 195 5.10 4.96 15.86
CA LYS A 195 6.43 5.49 15.52
C LYS A 195 7.53 4.71 16.23
N TRP A 196 8.56 4.36 15.50
CA TRP A 196 9.82 3.90 16.07
C TRP A 196 10.64 5.12 16.50
N PRO A 197 11.34 5.09 17.66
CA PRO A 197 12.06 6.26 18.20
C PRO A 197 13.07 6.87 17.22
N ALA A 198 13.23 8.20 17.23
CA ALA A 198 14.16 8.91 16.35
C ALA A 198 15.62 8.48 16.57
N GLU A 199 16.00 8.19 17.81
CA GLU A 199 17.31 7.65 18.16
C GLU A 199 17.56 6.26 17.55
N HIS A 200 16.56 5.40 17.50
CA HIS A 200 16.67 4.10 16.85
C HIS A 200 16.84 4.25 15.34
N TRP A 201 16.03 5.15 14.70
CA TRP A 201 16.19 5.46 13.30
C TRP A 201 17.57 6.00 12.95
N ALA A 202 18.11 6.89 13.81
CA ALA A 202 19.41 7.49 13.60
C ALA A 202 20.55 6.46 13.74
N ALA A 203 20.50 5.60 14.75
CA ALA A 203 21.47 4.52 14.93
C ALA A 203 21.42 3.53 13.76
N PHE A 204 20.21 3.12 13.34
CA PHE A 204 20.02 2.25 12.18
C PHE A 204 20.56 2.88 10.89
N ALA A 205 20.23 4.15 10.63
CA ALA A 205 20.70 4.88 9.46
C ALA A 205 22.23 5.00 9.41
N THR A 206 22.86 5.27 10.55
CA THR A 206 24.33 5.35 10.67
C THR A 206 24.99 4.04 10.30
N GLU A 207 24.47 2.92 10.82
CA GLU A 207 24.99 1.59 10.50
C GLU A 207 24.79 1.25 9.02
N MET A 208 23.64 1.56 8.43
CA MET A 208 23.40 1.29 7.01
C MET A 208 24.30 2.13 6.10
N MET A 209 24.59 3.38 6.46
CA MET A 209 25.57 4.20 5.74
C MET A 209 26.98 3.62 5.86
N ALA A 210 27.37 3.09 7.02
CA ALA A 210 28.64 2.38 7.19
C ALA A 210 28.73 1.12 6.31
N ARG A 211 27.60 0.51 5.98
CA ARG A 211 27.50 -0.62 5.01
C ARG A 211 27.50 -0.15 3.54
N GLY A 212 27.66 1.14 3.27
CA GLY A 212 27.75 1.70 1.92
C GLY A 212 26.40 1.97 1.24
N VAL A 213 25.31 2.02 2.00
CA VAL A 213 23.97 2.34 1.50
C VAL A 213 23.60 3.77 1.88
N ARG A 214 23.28 4.62 0.92
CA ARG A 214 22.78 5.97 1.19
C ARG A 214 21.37 5.89 1.79
N VAL A 215 21.13 6.69 2.83
CA VAL A 215 19.82 6.72 3.52
C VAL A 215 19.05 7.96 3.11
N LEU A 216 17.88 7.77 2.50
CA LEU A 216 17.00 8.83 2.03
C LEU A 216 15.70 8.81 2.83
N LEU A 217 15.30 9.96 3.36
CA LEU A 217 14.17 10.17 4.26
C LEU A 217 13.03 10.91 3.51
N PRO A 218 12.06 10.21 2.95
CA PRO A 218 10.86 10.82 2.39
C PRO A 218 9.90 11.27 3.50
N TRP A 219 9.04 12.25 3.18
CA TRP A 219 8.03 12.79 4.08
C TRP A 219 6.80 13.27 3.30
N GLY A 220 5.64 13.36 3.95
CA GLY A 220 4.38 13.78 3.33
C GLY A 220 3.69 14.96 4.03
N SER A 221 4.14 15.35 5.22
CA SER A 221 3.61 16.49 5.97
C SER A 221 4.72 17.30 6.63
N ALA A 222 4.43 18.54 7.06
CA ALA A 222 5.41 19.37 7.74
C ALA A 222 5.95 18.70 9.02
N ALA A 223 5.08 18.07 9.80
CA ALA A 223 5.49 17.34 11.00
C ALA A 223 6.43 16.17 10.68
N GLU A 224 6.13 15.41 9.62
CA GLU A 224 7.02 14.32 9.15
C GLU A 224 8.35 14.85 8.63
N HIS A 225 8.34 16.04 8.00
CA HIS A 225 9.58 16.71 7.58
C HIS A 225 10.46 17.09 8.77
N ASP A 226 9.85 17.59 9.85
CA ASP A 226 10.58 17.95 11.07
C ASP A 226 11.16 16.68 11.75
N ASP A 227 10.39 15.58 11.81
CA ASP A 227 10.88 14.28 12.28
C ASP A 227 12.07 13.79 11.42
N ALA A 228 11.98 13.89 10.08
CA ALA A 228 13.06 13.51 9.17
C ALA A 228 14.34 14.34 9.42
N ARG A 229 14.19 15.63 9.68
CA ARG A 229 15.32 16.52 10.01
C ARG A 229 15.97 16.17 11.34
N ASP A 230 15.18 15.81 12.36
CA ASP A 230 15.72 15.36 13.66
C ASP A 230 16.55 14.08 13.48
N ILE A 231 16.03 13.10 12.72
CA ILE A 231 16.76 11.86 12.40
C ILE A 231 18.07 12.18 11.66
N ALA A 232 18.02 13.02 10.62
CA ALA A 232 19.19 13.38 9.83
C ALA A 232 20.24 14.16 10.64
N ALA A 233 19.81 15.00 11.58
CA ALA A 233 20.71 15.71 12.48
C ALA A 233 21.47 14.76 13.42
N ARG A 234 20.86 13.63 13.82
CA ARG A 234 21.46 12.59 14.66
C ARG A 234 22.27 11.58 13.85
N ALA A 235 22.01 11.44 12.54
CA ALA A 235 22.71 10.54 11.63
C ALA A 235 23.32 11.34 10.45
N PRO A 236 24.46 12.04 10.66
CA PRO A 236 25.08 12.86 9.62
C PRO A 236 25.39 12.06 8.35
N GLY A 237 24.86 12.51 7.22
CA GLY A 237 24.93 11.81 5.93
C GLY A 237 23.59 11.25 5.45
N ALA A 238 22.59 11.09 6.35
CA ALA A 238 21.22 10.81 5.91
C ALA A 238 20.62 12.05 5.23
N ILE A 239 19.88 11.82 4.14
CA ILE A 239 19.40 12.89 3.24
C ILE A 239 17.88 13.00 3.37
N VAL A 240 17.40 14.14 3.86
CA VAL A 240 15.96 14.46 3.78
C VAL A 240 15.61 14.84 2.36
N LEU A 241 14.69 14.11 1.76
CA LEU A 241 14.25 14.36 0.39
C LEU A 241 13.41 15.64 0.30
N PRO A 242 13.34 16.30 -0.86
CA PRO A 242 12.32 17.32 -1.10
C PRO A 242 10.91 16.71 -1.05
N ALA A 243 9.87 17.55 -1.01
CA ALA A 243 8.50 17.08 -1.13
C ALA A 243 8.31 16.32 -2.45
N MET A 244 7.74 15.12 -2.36
CA MET A 244 7.55 14.23 -3.51
C MET A 244 6.09 13.83 -3.65
N THR A 245 5.63 13.72 -4.89
CA THR A 245 4.33 13.15 -5.23
C THR A 245 4.35 11.62 -5.06
N VAL A 246 3.16 11.01 -4.99
CA VAL A 246 3.02 9.53 -4.95
C VAL A 246 3.71 8.89 -6.17
N ARG A 247 3.64 9.53 -7.35
CA ARG A 247 4.29 9.06 -8.57
C ARG A 247 5.80 9.07 -8.47
N GLU A 248 6.38 10.15 -7.97
CA GLU A 248 7.83 10.26 -7.76
C GLU A 248 8.32 9.27 -6.70
N LEU A 249 7.57 9.12 -5.59
CA LEU A 249 7.90 8.10 -4.57
C LEU A 249 7.79 6.68 -5.14
N GLY A 250 6.80 6.39 -5.97
CA GLY A 250 6.69 5.11 -6.66
C GLY A 250 7.88 4.81 -7.58
N ALA A 251 8.32 5.82 -8.34
CA ALA A 251 9.51 5.70 -9.19
C ALA A 251 10.79 5.53 -8.37
N ALA A 252 10.92 6.23 -7.24
CA ALA A 252 12.05 6.08 -6.32
C ALA A 252 12.05 4.68 -5.66
N LEU A 253 10.89 4.18 -5.23
CA LEU A 253 10.72 2.81 -4.72
C LEU A 253 11.18 1.76 -5.74
N GLY A 254 10.83 1.93 -7.02
CA GLY A 254 11.25 1.03 -8.09
C GLY A 254 12.77 0.95 -8.28
N ARG A 255 13.53 1.95 -7.82
CA ARG A 255 15.00 2.05 -7.90
C ARG A 255 15.72 1.76 -6.57
N ALA A 256 14.98 1.76 -5.46
CA ALA A 256 15.56 1.53 -4.14
C ALA A 256 16.20 0.15 -4.06
N ALA A 257 17.40 0.08 -3.49
CA ALA A 257 18.07 -1.17 -3.19
C ALA A 257 17.42 -1.88 -1.99
N LEU A 258 16.81 -1.09 -1.10
CA LEU A 258 16.20 -1.55 0.15
C LEU A 258 15.15 -0.52 0.61
N VAL A 259 14.10 -0.98 1.25
CA VAL A 259 13.09 -0.14 1.91
C VAL A 259 12.88 -0.60 3.34
N VAL A 260 12.92 0.32 4.27
CA VAL A 260 12.60 0.06 5.68
C VAL A 260 11.61 1.11 6.16
N GLY A 261 10.64 0.70 6.94
CA GLY A 261 9.71 1.66 7.52
C GLY A 261 8.73 1.05 8.49
N VAL A 262 8.03 1.90 9.21
CA VAL A 262 6.90 1.49 10.04
C VAL A 262 5.70 1.07 9.18
N ASP A 263 4.67 0.51 9.81
CA ASP A 263 3.40 0.14 9.14
C ASP A 263 2.77 1.35 8.43
N THR A 264 3.07 1.47 7.13
CA THR A 264 2.57 2.54 6.24
C THR A 264 2.39 2.06 4.81
N GLY A 265 1.51 2.73 4.05
CA GLY A 265 1.17 2.36 2.68
C GLY A 265 2.35 2.28 1.71
N PHE A 266 3.39 3.10 1.90
CA PHE A 266 4.58 3.08 1.04
C PHE A 266 5.47 1.85 1.27
N VAL A 267 5.51 1.30 2.47
CA VAL A 267 6.22 0.04 2.75
C VAL A 267 5.48 -1.14 2.12
N HIS A 268 4.14 -1.15 2.17
CA HIS A 268 3.34 -2.12 1.40
C HIS A 268 3.57 -1.99 -0.11
N MET A 269 3.74 -0.76 -0.61
CA MET A 269 4.05 -0.52 -2.02
C MET A 269 5.43 -1.03 -2.41
N ALA A 270 6.44 -0.88 -1.55
CA ALA A 270 7.77 -1.45 -1.75
C ALA A 270 7.72 -2.98 -1.88
N HIS A 271 6.99 -3.63 -0.97
CA HIS A 271 6.73 -5.07 -1.03
C HIS A 271 6.02 -5.46 -2.34
N ALA A 272 4.98 -4.73 -2.73
CA ALA A 272 4.25 -4.96 -3.98
C ALA A 272 5.12 -4.80 -5.24
N LEU A 273 6.11 -3.92 -5.21
CA LEU A 273 7.14 -3.72 -6.24
C LEU A 273 8.31 -4.72 -6.14
N GLN A 274 8.23 -5.70 -5.23
CA GLN A 274 9.24 -6.73 -5.01
C GLN A 274 10.62 -6.18 -4.62
N ARG A 275 10.64 -5.04 -3.92
CA ARG A 275 11.87 -4.50 -3.36
C ARG A 275 12.21 -5.21 -2.05
N PRO A 276 13.50 -5.44 -1.73
CA PRO A 276 13.89 -5.86 -0.39
C PRO A 276 13.29 -4.91 0.65
N THR A 277 12.46 -5.45 1.56
CA THR A 277 11.61 -4.60 2.43
C THR A 277 11.55 -5.16 3.84
N VAL A 278 11.81 -4.31 4.83
CA VAL A 278 11.55 -4.60 6.24
C VAL A 278 10.48 -3.64 6.77
N MET A 279 9.42 -4.20 7.35
CA MET A 279 8.35 -3.45 8.00
C MET A 279 8.43 -3.60 9.51
N ILE A 280 8.47 -2.47 10.22
CA ILE A 280 8.59 -2.39 11.67
C ILE A 280 7.21 -2.14 12.29
N PHE A 281 6.82 -3.03 13.21
CA PHE A 281 5.61 -2.89 14.01
C PHE A 281 5.98 -2.49 15.45
N VAL A 282 5.27 -1.49 15.98
CA VAL A 282 5.49 -0.97 17.34
C VAL A 282 4.26 -1.18 18.21
N ALA A 283 3.10 -0.75 17.74
CA ALA A 283 1.84 -0.77 18.51
C ALA A 283 0.72 -1.59 17.85
N THR A 284 0.95 -2.16 16.67
CA THR A 284 -0.02 -2.99 15.96
C THR A 284 0.57 -4.37 15.68
N SER A 285 -0.30 -5.40 15.64
CA SER A 285 0.15 -6.74 15.29
C SER A 285 0.46 -6.86 13.81
N ARG A 286 1.58 -7.54 13.50
CA ARG A 286 1.95 -7.92 12.14
C ARG A 286 1.07 -9.02 11.55
N HIS A 287 0.29 -9.72 12.37
CA HIS A 287 -0.54 -10.84 11.92
C HIS A 287 -1.46 -10.47 10.75
N HIS A 288 -2.09 -9.30 10.81
CA HIS A 288 -3.04 -8.87 9.78
C HIS A 288 -2.44 -7.98 8.69
N CYS A 289 -1.58 -7.04 9.09
CA CYS A 289 -1.02 -6.03 8.17
C CYS A 289 0.43 -6.30 7.77
N GLY A 290 1.07 -7.36 8.29
CA GLY A 290 2.45 -7.68 7.99
C GLY A 290 2.70 -8.01 6.53
N ILE A 291 3.93 -7.77 6.09
CA ILE A 291 4.47 -8.26 4.84
C ILE A 291 5.34 -9.49 5.13
N GLY A 292 5.23 -10.51 4.30
CA GLY A 292 5.96 -11.75 4.50
C GLY A 292 5.56 -12.77 3.43
N GLY A 293 6.00 -14.02 3.61
CA GLY A 293 5.72 -15.09 2.64
C GLY A 293 6.50 -14.98 1.33
N ALA A 294 7.37 -13.96 1.20
CA ALA A 294 8.27 -13.76 0.09
C ALA A 294 9.71 -13.53 0.60
N PRO A 295 10.75 -14.05 -0.08
CA PRO A 295 12.13 -13.96 0.39
C PRO A 295 12.67 -12.52 0.49
N HIS A 296 12.02 -11.56 -0.18
CA HIS A 296 12.41 -10.16 -0.20
C HIS A 296 11.69 -9.29 0.86
N ALA A 297 10.86 -9.88 1.73
CA ALA A 297 10.04 -9.09 2.65
C ALA A 297 9.93 -9.74 4.03
N LEU A 298 10.09 -8.93 5.08
CA LEU A 298 9.98 -9.37 6.46
C LEU A 298 9.31 -8.29 7.33
N SER A 299 8.43 -8.73 8.23
CA SER A 299 7.87 -7.90 9.30
C SER A 299 8.46 -8.27 10.64
N ILE A 300 8.85 -7.27 11.42
CA ILE A 300 9.41 -7.43 12.78
C ILE A 300 8.62 -6.62 13.80
N GLY A 301 8.65 -7.03 15.05
CA GLY A 301 7.96 -6.37 16.16
C GLY A 301 6.51 -6.81 16.33
N GLU A 302 5.96 -6.50 17.50
CA GLU A 302 4.58 -6.75 17.93
C GLU A 302 4.16 -5.70 18.96
N PRO A 303 2.86 -5.56 19.28
CA PRO A 303 2.42 -4.71 20.39
C PRO A 303 3.11 -5.08 21.70
N GLY A 304 3.76 -4.11 22.33
CA GLY A 304 4.52 -4.32 23.56
C GLY A 304 5.92 -4.95 23.38
N ALA A 305 6.31 -5.27 22.16
CA ALA A 305 7.64 -5.81 21.80
C ALA A 305 8.23 -4.99 20.64
N MET A 306 8.57 -3.74 20.93
CA MET A 306 9.19 -2.83 19.95
C MET A 306 10.58 -3.36 19.56
N PRO A 307 10.88 -3.50 18.26
CA PRO A 307 12.16 -4.02 17.80
C PRO A 307 13.34 -3.12 18.21
N THR A 308 14.44 -3.76 18.51
CA THR A 308 15.75 -3.11 18.67
C THR A 308 16.36 -2.79 17.31
N VAL A 309 17.41 -1.95 17.33
CA VAL A 309 18.20 -1.65 16.11
C VAL A 309 18.87 -2.91 15.58
N ASP A 310 19.41 -3.76 16.45
CA ASP A 310 20.05 -5.02 16.05
C ASP A 310 19.09 -6.01 15.39
N GLU A 311 17.85 -6.12 15.88
CA GLU A 311 16.81 -6.91 15.24
C GLU A 311 16.44 -6.37 13.86
N ALA A 312 16.37 -5.04 13.69
CA ALA A 312 16.13 -4.42 12.40
C ALA A 312 17.29 -4.68 11.41
N LEU A 313 18.54 -4.60 11.88
CA LEU A 313 19.73 -4.92 11.09
C LEU A 313 19.78 -6.41 10.71
N GLY A 314 19.43 -7.31 11.62
CA GLY A 314 19.32 -8.74 11.34
C GLY A 314 18.22 -9.06 10.31
N ALA A 315 17.11 -8.31 10.32
CA ALA A 315 16.07 -8.43 9.31
C ALA A 315 16.57 -8.00 7.93
N ILE A 316 17.44 -6.97 7.83
CA ILE A 316 18.08 -6.59 6.57
C ILE A 316 18.94 -7.74 6.04
N ASP A 317 19.74 -8.36 6.91
CA ASP A 317 20.62 -9.47 6.52
C ASP A 317 19.82 -10.63 5.91
N ALA A 318 18.59 -10.84 6.38
CA ALA A 318 17.68 -11.88 5.87
C ALA A 318 17.07 -11.54 4.51
N VAL A 319 16.62 -10.29 4.29
CA VAL A 319 15.90 -9.91 3.05
C VAL A 319 16.83 -9.38 1.97
N CYS A 320 18.02 -8.90 2.32
CA CYS A 320 18.99 -8.29 1.42
C CYS A 320 20.46 -8.61 1.81
N PRO A 321 20.90 -9.86 1.65
CA PRO A 321 22.26 -10.29 2.07
C PRO A 321 23.41 -9.46 1.48
N THR A 322 23.18 -8.80 0.35
CA THR A 322 24.17 -7.92 -0.31
C THR A 322 24.64 -6.79 0.60
N TYR A 323 23.78 -6.31 1.51
CA TYR A 323 24.06 -5.27 2.49
C TYR A 323 24.08 -5.83 3.93
N GLY A 324 24.18 -7.15 4.06
CA GLY A 324 24.38 -7.85 5.30
C GLY A 324 25.74 -7.53 5.93
N THR A 325 25.94 -7.96 7.16
CA THR A 325 27.06 -7.60 8.03
C THR A 325 28.41 -7.60 7.31
N LEU A 326 29.11 -6.47 7.31
CA LEU A 326 30.52 -6.32 6.86
C LEU A 326 31.48 -7.29 7.57
N ARG A 327 31.10 -7.93 8.68
CA ARG A 327 31.91 -8.92 9.38
C ARG A 327 32.37 -10.11 8.50
N ALA A 328 31.58 -10.47 7.49
CA ALA A 328 31.96 -11.54 6.57
C ALA A 328 32.94 -11.10 5.46
N ARG A 329 33.11 -9.79 5.20
CA ARG A 329 34.00 -9.27 4.15
C ARG A 329 35.40 -8.90 4.65
N LEU A 330 35.59 -8.79 5.95
CA LEU A 330 36.90 -8.49 6.58
C LEU A 330 37.61 -9.74 7.11
N SER A 331 37.00 -10.91 7.01
CA SER A 331 37.57 -12.21 7.43
C SER A 331 37.80 -13.16 6.25
N ALA A 332 37.72 -12.69 5.03
CA ALA A 332 38.12 -13.36 3.81
C ALA A 332 39.22 -12.53 3.08
#